data_eb221f43229511dde21f5a82986e9526
#
_entry.id   eb221f43229511dde21f5a82986e9526
#
_cell.length_a   1.000
_cell.length_b   1.000
_cell.length_c   1.000
_cell.angle_alpha   90.00
_cell.angle_beta   90.00
_cell.angle_gamma   90.00
#
_symmetry.space_group_name_H-M   'P 1'
#
loop_
_entity.id
_entity.type
_entity.pdbx_description
1 polymer ?
#
loop_
_entity_poly.entity_id
_entity_poly.type
_entity_poly.pdbx_seq_one_letter_code
_entity_poly.pdbx_strand_id
1 'polypeptide(L)'
;MEKLELMHDTEAMVYCSDNDIVSRCVRRLQYQGEKIAWSQCDEKAAFFVKDIKSDSKQLAGGTRVTYIWREEENMYVIPFIDEASVENSITCAAVALYLGLTPGELADRMPHLEPVAMRLEVKEGQRGCLLINDSYNSDINSLDIALDFMQRRQQSTQHATRNAQLKKTLILSDIFQTGTSPELLYAQVSDLAVKRGIDKFIGIGPELSAHADKIQIANKAFFADVPHFLSSEVFANLRNEQILLKGARSFGFDQITEQLEQKVHETILEVNLNAVVENLNYYRSFLKADTKMVCMIKADAYGAGAVEIAKTLQDHRVDYLAVAVADEGVTLRKAGITANIMVMNPEMTAFKTMFDYDLEPEVYSFRLLDALVKAARKEGITGWPVHIKLDTGMHRLGFDPVHDIYKLVDRLKHQTAIIPRSVFSHFVGSDSDGFDDFSAQQFALFEEGSEKLQAAFSHHILRHMDNSAGIEHFPERQMDMCRLGLGLYGVDPRDNRIINTVSTLKTTILQMRNVPAGDTVGYSRKGKIERDSVIAAIPIGYADGLNRHLGNRHGYCMVNGQKAAYVGNICMDVAMIDVTDIPCQEGDQVEIFGEHLPVTVLSDAIDTIPYEVLTGVSNRVKRVYFQD
;
A
#
# COMPACT_ATOMS: atom_id res chain seq x y z
N MET A 1 1.29 34.82 7.40
CA MET A 1 2.53 35.24 8.08
C MET A 1 3.05 34.12 8.99
N GLU A 2 2.30 33.62 9.95
CA GLU A 2 2.77 32.58 10.92
C GLU A 2 3.45 31.37 10.26
N LYS A 3 2.87 30.82 9.18
CA LYS A 3 3.49 29.68 8.46
C LYS A 3 4.80 30.02 7.75
N LEU A 4 5.00 31.28 7.37
CA LEU A 4 6.24 31.74 6.73
C LEU A 4 7.35 32.03 7.75
N GLU A 5 6.99 32.34 9.01
CA GLU A 5 7.97 32.52 10.08
C GLU A 5 8.71 31.21 10.42
N LEU A 6 8.06 30.06 10.18
CA LEU A 6 8.69 28.74 10.34
C LEU A 6 9.79 28.43 9.28
N MET A 7 9.88 29.24 8.22
CA MET A 7 10.81 29.01 7.11
C MET A 7 12.15 29.76 7.23
N HIS A 8 12.38 30.48 8.32
CA HIS A 8 13.59 31.30 8.50
C HIS A 8 14.91 30.50 8.37
N ASP A 9 14.92 29.25 8.77
CA ASP A 9 16.09 28.40 8.83
C ASP A 9 16.20 27.43 7.62
N THR A 10 15.41 27.64 6.56
CA THR A 10 15.47 26.81 5.36
C THR A 10 16.41 27.38 4.32
N GLU A 11 17.07 26.52 3.53
CA GLU A 11 18.02 26.92 2.48
C GLU A 11 17.33 27.56 1.27
N ALA A 12 16.12 27.07 0.94
CA ALA A 12 15.34 27.59 -0.19
C ALA A 12 13.83 27.60 0.11
N MET A 13 13.12 28.48 -0.59
CA MET A 13 11.67 28.60 -0.56
C MET A 13 11.12 28.58 -1.99
N VAL A 14 10.27 27.59 -2.28
CA VAL A 14 9.54 27.50 -3.56
C VAL A 14 8.12 28.02 -3.33
N TYR A 15 7.64 28.92 -4.21
CA TYR A 15 6.31 29.54 -4.08
C TYR A 15 5.70 29.96 -5.41
N CYS A 16 4.37 30.03 -5.46
CA CYS A 16 3.62 30.60 -6.58
C CYS A 16 3.66 32.14 -6.50
N SER A 17 4.26 32.78 -7.48
CA SER A 17 4.32 34.26 -7.52
C SER A 17 3.06 34.90 -8.11
N ASP A 18 2.18 34.14 -8.77
CA ASP A 18 0.90 34.62 -9.29
C ASP A 18 -0.12 34.83 -8.18
N ASN A 19 0.08 34.22 -6.99
CA ASN A 19 -0.76 34.46 -5.85
C ASN A 19 -0.35 35.75 -5.13
N ASP A 20 -1.19 36.79 -5.23
CA ASP A 20 -0.93 38.13 -4.66
C ASP A 20 -0.66 38.12 -3.15
N ILE A 21 -1.33 37.26 -2.39
CA ILE A 21 -1.15 37.16 -0.95
C ILE A 21 0.23 36.57 -0.63
N VAL A 22 0.55 35.44 -1.24
CA VAL A 22 1.84 34.74 -1.07
C VAL A 22 2.97 35.67 -1.51
N SER A 23 2.87 36.28 -2.69
CA SER A 23 3.89 37.17 -3.25
C SER A 23 4.13 38.40 -2.36
N ARG A 24 3.10 39.00 -1.78
CA ARG A 24 3.23 40.08 -0.80
C ARG A 24 3.89 39.64 0.50
N CYS A 25 3.53 38.48 1.01
CA CYS A 25 4.11 37.91 2.22
C CYS A 25 5.60 37.58 2.03
N VAL A 26 5.97 36.94 0.93
CA VAL A 26 7.38 36.60 0.60
C VAL A 26 8.25 37.85 0.40
N ARG A 27 7.70 38.94 -0.17
CA ARG A 27 8.42 40.23 -0.28
C ARG A 27 8.68 40.89 1.07
N ARG A 28 7.80 40.71 2.04
CA ARG A 28 7.93 41.27 3.40
C ARG A 28 8.83 40.46 4.32
N LEU A 29 9.03 39.19 3.98
CA LEU A 29 9.85 38.28 4.77
C LEU A 29 11.35 38.59 4.56
N GLN A 30 12.08 38.81 5.66
CA GLN A 30 13.55 38.93 5.64
C GLN A 30 14.20 37.54 5.56
N TYR A 31 13.96 36.85 4.44
CA TYR A 31 14.46 35.51 4.20
C TYR A 31 15.84 35.55 3.55
N GLN A 32 16.78 34.80 4.12
CA GLN A 32 18.19 34.77 3.68
C GLN A 32 18.49 33.66 2.67
N GLY A 33 17.60 32.65 2.57
CA GLY A 33 17.72 31.55 1.63
C GLY A 33 17.31 31.92 0.20
N GLU A 34 17.42 30.97 -0.71
CA GLU A 34 17.06 31.13 -2.11
C GLU A 34 15.54 31.19 -2.31
N LYS A 35 15.06 32.16 -3.09
CA LYS A 35 13.63 32.32 -3.42
C LYS A 35 13.38 31.83 -4.85
N ILE A 36 12.71 30.69 -4.98
CA ILE A 36 12.38 30.06 -6.26
C ILE A 36 10.90 30.30 -6.54
N ALA A 37 10.61 31.28 -7.38
CA ALA A 37 9.26 31.55 -7.82
C ALA A 37 8.89 30.66 -9.00
N TRP A 38 7.67 30.08 -8.97
CA TRP A 38 7.05 29.60 -10.18
C TRP A 38 5.85 30.47 -10.57
N SER A 39 5.57 30.58 -11.89
CA SER A 39 4.55 31.46 -12.44
C SER A 39 4.00 30.94 -13.77
N GLN A 40 2.74 31.20 -14.05
CA GLN A 40 2.09 31.06 -15.35
C GLN A 40 2.04 32.41 -16.09
N CYS A 41 2.31 33.53 -15.40
CA CYS A 41 2.15 34.89 -15.91
C CYS A 41 3.48 35.63 -16.10
N ASP A 42 4.49 35.34 -15.30
CA ASP A 42 5.79 36.01 -15.34
C ASP A 42 6.86 35.11 -15.98
N GLU A 43 7.23 35.41 -17.23
CA GLU A 43 8.27 34.68 -17.97
C GLU A 43 9.66 34.76 -17.31
N LYS A 44 9.87 35.67 -16.35
CA LYS A 44 11.13 35.79 -15.60
C LYS A 44 11.19 34.94 -14.34
N ALA A 45 10.09 34.23 -14.00
CA ALA A 45 10.10 33.31 -12.89
C ALA A 45 11.13 32.20 -13.09
N ALA A 46 11.76 31.75 -12.02
CA ALA A 46 12.76 30.66 -12.07
C ALA A 46 12.19 29.37 -12.70
N PHE A 47 10.91 29.10 -12.46
CA PHE A 47 10.16 28.05 -13.11
C PHE A 47 8.93 28.70 -13.79
N PHE A 48 9.00 28.90 -15.10
CA PHE A 48 7.90 29.48 -15.85
C PHE A 48 7.05 28.41 -16.53
N VAL A 49 5.77 28.38 -16.22
CA VAL A 49 4.80 27.45 -16.82
C VAL A 49 4.25 28.09 -18.10
N LYS A 50 4.67 27.57 -19.25
CA LYS A 50 4.33 28.10 -20.56
C LYS A 50 2.93 27.68 -21.03
N ASP A 51 2.53 26.44 -20.76
CA ASP A 51 1.28 25.88 -21.23
C ASP A 51 0.81 24.69 -20.38
N ILE A 52 -0.50 24.60 -20.16
CA ILE A 52 -1.15 23.48 -19.46
C ILE A 52 -2.27 22.95 -20.35
N LYS A 53 -2.16 21.67 -20.77
CA LYS A 53 -3.15 21.01 -21.61
C LYS A 53 -3.66 19.73 -20.98
N SER A 54 -4.95 19.70 -20.66
CA SER A 54 -5.64 18.48 -20.25
C SER A 54 -6.17 17.75 -21.49
N ASP A 55 -5.66 16.55 -21.77
CA ASP A 55 -6.08 15.75 -22.93
C ASP A 55 -6.85 14.51 -22.47
N SER A 56 -8.17 14.58 -22.61
CA SER A 56 -9.08 13.48 -22.27
C SER A 56 -9.07 12.32 -23.28
N LYS A 57 -8.40 12.46 -24.41
CA LYS A 57 -8.49 11.51 -25.54
C LYS A 57 -7.24 10.69 -25.84
N GLN A 58 -6.05 11.18 -25.50
CA GLN A 58 -4.79 10.49 -25.86
C GLN A 58 -3.98 9.91 -24.69
N LEU A 59 -4.25 10.28 -23.44
CA LEU A 59 -3.43 9.95 -22.27
C LEU A 59 -4.24 9.46 -21.07
N ALA A 60 -5.21 8.60 -21.24
CA ALA A 60 -5.98 8.04 -20.11
C ALA A 60 -6.47 9.08 -19.07
N GLY A 61 -6.69 10.35 -19.50
CA GLY A 61 -7.23 11.42 -18.64
C GLY A 61 -6.19 12.22 -17.86
N GLY A 62 -4.99 12.46 -18.39
CA GLY A 62 -3.94 13.23 -17.73
C GLY A 62 -3.79 14.68 -18.21
N THR A 63 -2.93 15.45 -17.53
CA THR A 63 -2.57 16.84 -17.88
C THR A 63 -1.11 16.94 -18.25
N ARG A 64 -0.82 17.60 -19.37
CA ARG A 64 0.53 17.94 -19.81
C ARG A 64 0.86 19.35 -19.34
N VAL A 65 2.01 19.53 -18.69
CA VAL A 65 2.57 20.80 -18.27
C VAL A 65 3.86 21.05 -19.06
N THR A 66 3.90 22.17 -19.83
CA THR A 66 5.10 22.64 -20.52
C THR A 66 5.68 23.80 -19.73
N TYR A 67 6.97 23.76 -19.43
CA TYR A 67 7.63 24.72 -18.56
C TYR A 67 9.04 25.10 -19.07
N ILE A 68 9.53 26.23 -18.61
CA ILE A 68 10.91 26.68 -18.82
C ILE A 68 11.64 26.66 -17.49
N TRP A 69 12.78 25.98 -17.46
CA TRP A 69 13.71 25.91 -16.34
C TRP A 69 15.14 26.11 -16.84
N ARG A 70 15.86 27.08 -16.27
CA ARG A 70 17.22 27.42 -16.69
C ARG A 70 17.36 27.65 -18.20
N GLU A 71 16.38 28.42 -18.77
CA GLU A 71 16.31 28.78 -20.19
C GLU A 71 15.98 27.61 -21.16
N GLU A 72 15.76 26.41 -20.66
CA GLU A 72 15.38 25.25 -21.46
C GLU A 72 13.89 24.94 -21.34
N GLU A 73 13.24 24.71 -22.48
CA GLU A 73 11.84 24.30 -22.53
C GLU A 73 11.74 22.78 -22.34
N ASN A 74 10.93 22.36 -21.38
CA ASN A 74 10.73 20.99 -20.99
C ASN A 74 9.23 20.71 -20.79
N MET A 75 8.87 19.43 -20.63
CA MET A 75 7.49 19.05 -20.34
C MET A 75 7.41 17.78 -19.49
N TYR A 76 6.32 17.66 -18.74
CA TYR A 76 5.93 16.42 -18.07
C TYR A 76 4.43 16.19 -18.19
N VAL A 77 3.99 14.99 -17.88
CA VAL A 77 2.58 14.59 -17.85
C VAL A 77 2.23 14.08 -16.46
N ILE A 78 1.04 14.42 -15.96
CA ILE A 78 0.51 13.89 -14.71
C ILE A 78 -0.84 13.20 -14.94
N PRO A 79 -1.21 12.18 -14.15
CA PRO A 79 -2.48 11.47 -14.29
C PRO A 79 -3.69 12.22 -13.70
N PHE A 80 -3.57 13.52 -13.41
CA PHE A 80 -4.59 14.36 -12.80
C PHE A 80 -5.11 15.41 -13.80
N ILE A 81 -6.37 15.83 -13.62
CA ILE A 81 -7.01 16.84 -14.46
C ILE A 81 -7.54 18.05 -13.67
N ASP A 82 -7.54 17.97 -12.34
CA ASP A 82 -7.99 19.04 -11.47
C ASP A 82 -6.90 20.09 -11.24
N GLU A 83 -7.33 21.33 -11.03
CA GLU A 83 -6.44 22.50 -10.92
C GLU A 83 -5.49 22.40 -9.73
N ALA A 84 -5.97 21.91 -8.57
CA ALA A 84 -5.18 21.81 -7.36
C ALA A 84 -4.04 20.78 -7.50
N SER A 85 -4.32 19.61 -8.10
CA SER A 85 -3.30 18.60 -8.38
C SER A 85 -2.28 19.11 -9.41
N VAL A 86 -2.71 19.88 -10.40
CA VAL A 86 -1.82 20.53 -11.38
C VAL A 86 -0.90 21.54 -10.68
N GLU A 87 -1.42 22.46 -9.87
CA GLU A 87 -0.61 23.43 -9.11
C GLU A 87 0.37 22.76 -8.13
N ASN A 88 -0.09 21.72 -7.43
CA ASN A 88 0.78 20.94 -6.55
C ASN A 88 1.91 20.28 -7.35
N SER A 89 1.61 19.73 -8.52
CA SER A 89 2.62 19.11 -9.39
C SER A 89 3.67 20.11 -9.87
N ILE A 90 3.26 21.35 -10.17
CA ILE A 90 4.18 22.44 -10.56
C ILE A 90 5.12 22.77 -9.41
N THR A 91 4.58 22.91 -8.19
CA THR A 91 5.38 23.16 -6.99
C THR A 91 6.36 22.01 -6.74
N CYS A 92 5.90 20.76 -6.82
CA CYS A 92 6.75 19.57 -6.67
C CYS A 92 7.85 19.51 -7.74
N ALA A 93 7.52 19.83 -9.00
CA ALA A 93 8.47 19.86 -10.10
C ALA A 93 9.58 20.88 -9.86
N ALA A 94 9.22 22.11 -9.44
CA ALA A 94 10.17 23.15 -9.13
C ALA A 94 11.10 22.76 -7.97
N VAL A 95 10.57 22.13 -6.91
CA VAL A 95 11.36 21.59 -5.80
C VAL A 95 12.30 20.47 -6.26
N ALA A 96 11.79 19.51 -7.04
CA ALA A 96 12.58 18.38 -7.52
C ALA A 96 13.77 18.81 -8.40
N LEU A 97 13.54 19.74 -9.31
CA LEU A 97 14.59 20.30 -10.17
C LEU A 97 15.62 21.13 -9.37
N TYR A 98 15.17 21.85 -8.34
CA TYR A 98 16.06 22.55 -7.43
C TYR A 98 16.96 21.56 -6.66
N LEU A 99 16.40 20.44 -6.20
CA LEU A 99 17.13 19.38 -5.50
C LEU A 99 18.04 18.54 -6.41
N GLY A 100 18.07 18.85 -7.73
CA GLY A 100 19.02 18.26 -8.66
C GLY A 100 18.49 17.15 -9.56
N LEU A 101 17.17 16.87 -9.57
CA LEU A 101 16.61 16.00 -10.60
C LEU A 101 16.80 16.65 -11.98
N THR A 102 17.08 15.83 -12.98
CA THR A 102 17.08 16.27 -14.37
C THR A 102 15.66 16.37 -14.91
N PRO A 103 15.40 17.23 -15.93
CA PRO A 103 14.10 17.29 -16.58
C PRO A 103 13.61 15.96 -17.15
N GLY A 104 14.52 15.09 -17.61
CA GLY A 104 14.21 13.74 -18.10
C GLY A 104 13.70 12.84 -16.98
N GLU A 105 14.40 12.78 -15.84
CA GLU A 105 13.97 12.00 -14.67
C GLU A 105 12.63 12.51 -14.11
N LEU A 106 12.40 13.82 -14.13
CA LEU A 106 11.12 14.39 -13.74
C LEU A 106 10.01 13.93 -14.67
N ALA A 107 10.21 14.03 -15.99
CA ALA A 107 9.23 13.60 -17.00
C ALA A 107 8.89 12.11 -16.90
N ASP A 108 9.84 11.27 -16.54
CA ASP A 108 9.65 9.83 -16.36
C ASP A 108 8.86 9.50 -15.07
N ARG A 109 9.02 10.28 -14.01
CA ARG A 109 8.40 10.01 -12.70
C ARG A 109 7.00 10.60 -12.54
N MET A 110 6.74 11.77 -13.10
CA MET A 110 5.46 12.48 -12.94
C MET A 110 4.23 11.71 -13.42
N PRO A 111 4.27 10.87 -14.46
CA PRO A 111 3.11 10.04 -14.86
C PRO A 111 2.72 8.98 -13.83
N HIS A 112 3.60 8.65 -12.89
CA HIS A 112 3.39 7.63 -11.85
C HIS A 112 2.87 8.19 -10.53
N LEU A 113 2.53 9.49 -10.48
CA LEU A 113 1.89 10.08 -9.31
C LEU A 113 0.50 9.45 -9.11
N GLU A 114 0.21 9.08 -7.88
CA GLU A 114 -1.08 8.51 -7.51
C GLU A 114 -1.91 9.50 -6.70
N PRO A 115 -3.26 9.45 -6.79
CA PRO A 115 -4.14 10.24 -5.93
C PRO A 115 -3.89 9.86 -4.45
N VAL A 116 -3.85 10.86 -3.60
CA VAL A 116 -3.86 10.61 -2.16
C VAL A 116 -5.22 10.05 -1.78
N ALA A 117 -5.27 8.91 -1.10
CA ALA A 117 -6.51 8.30 -0.63
C ALA A 117 -7.39 9.32 0.12
N MET A 118 -8.71 9.23 -0.03
CA MET A 118 -9.71 10.16 0.51
C MET A 118 -9.59 11.63 0.01
N ARG A 119 -8.86 11.87 -1.10
CA ARG A 119 -8.82 13.18 -1.78
C ARG A 119 -9.23 13.03 -3.24
N LEU A 120 -10.45 13.45 -3.57
CA LEU A 120 -11.07 13.33 -4.91
C LEU A 120 -11.00 11.92 -5.51
N GLU A 121 -10.96 10.90 -4.65
CA GLU A 121 -10.94 9.50 -5.04
C GLU A 121 -12.29 9.12 -5.67
N VAL A 122 -12.26 8.49 -6.86
CA VAL A 122 -13.48 8.11 -7.58
C VAL A 122 -13.68 6.61 -7.53
N LYS A 123 -14.85 6.18 -7.06
CA LYS A 123 -15.24 4.77 -6.92
C LYS A 123 -16.60 4.50 -7.54
N GLU A 124 -16.78 3.33 -8.13
CA GLU A 124 -18.12 2.85 -8.49
C GLU A 124 -18.90 2.52 -7.22
N GLY A 125 -20.09 3.07 -7.11
CA GLY A 125 -20.97 2.84 -5.98
C GLY A 125 -22.05 1.79 -6.28
N GLN A 126 -22.65 1.27 -5.22
CA GLN A 126 -23.82 0.40 -5.31
C GLN A 126 -25.00 1.11 -5.98
N ARG A 127 -25.96 0.35 -6.49
CA ARG A 127 -27.23 0.85 -7.06
C ARG A 127 -27.04 1.92 -8.16
N GLY A 128 -25.94 1.80 -8.94
CA GLY A 128 -25.61 2.72 -10.04
C GLY A 128 -25.11 4.10 -9.60
N CYS A 129 -24.67 4.26 -8.37
CA CYS A 129 -24.04 5.48 -7.89
C CYS A 129 -22.58 5.57 -8.35
N LEU A 130 -22.08 6.82 -8.49
CA LEU A 130 -20.68 7.14 -8.67
C LEU A 130 -20.23 7.95 -7.45
N LEU A 131 -19.25 7.46 -6.71
CA LEU A 131 -18.74 8.10 -5.50
C LEU A 131 -17.52 8.94 -5.82
N ILE A 132 -17.46 10.14 -5.27
CA ILE A 132 -16.27 10.99 -5.24
C ILE A 132 -15.97 11.21 -3.76
N ASN A 133 -14.91 10.56 -3.25
CA ASN A 133 -14.52 10.66 -1.86
C ASN A 133 -13.45 11.75 -1.68
N ASP A 134 -13.79 12.79 -0.94
CA ASP A 134 -12.89 13.89 -0.55
C ASP A 134 -13.11 14.23 0.94
N SER A 135 -13.06 13.21 1.79
CA SER A 135 -13.44 13.28 3.20
C SER A 135 -12.26 13.41 4.17
N TYR A 136 -11.16 14.03 3.74
CA TYR A 136 -9.99 14.26 4.60
C TYR A 136 -10.02 15.65 5.28
N ASN A 137 -10.28 16.71 4.51
CA ASN A 137 -10.38 18.08 4.98
C ASN A 137 -11.74 18.68 4.59
N SER A 138 -12.31 19.50 5.48
CA SER A 138 -13.56 20.21 5.19
C SER A 138 -13.33 21.71 5.43
N ASP A 139 -13.10 22.46 4.35
CA ASP A 139 -13.07 23.91 4.28
C ASP A 139 -13.75 24.38 3.00
N ILE A 140 -14.10 25.69 2.93
CA ILE A 140 -14.91 26.21 1.84
C ILE A 140 -14.18 26.20 0.49
N ASN A 141 -12.86 26.42 0.49
CA ASN A 141 -12.08 26.44 -0.75
C ASN A 141 -11.93 25.02 -1.31
N SER A 142 -11.62 24.04 -0.45
CA SER A 142 -11.55 22.64 -0.86
C SER A 142 -12.91 22.09 -1.28
N LEU A 143 -14.01 22.62 -0.73
CA LEU A 143 -15.37 22.29 -1.19
C LEU A 143 -15.61 22.79 -2.63
N ASP A 144 -15.23 24.02 -2.99
CA ASP A 144 -15.39 24.54 -4.35
C ASP A 144 -14.58 23.73 -5.37
N ILE A 145 -13.34 23.35 -5.02
CA ILE A 145 -12.48 22.46 -5.84
C ILE A 145 -13.15 21.11 -6.07
N ALA A 146 -13.69 20.49 -5.02
CA ALA A 146 -14.34 19.18 -5.12
C ALA A 146 -15.63 19.22 -5.95
N LEU A 147 -16.41 20.30 -5.82
CA LEU A 147 -17.61 20.53 -6.62
C LEU A 147 -17.27 20.81 -8.10
N ASP A 148 -16.18 21.53 -8.38
CA ASP A 148 -15.69 21.76 -9.74
C ASP A 148 -15.24 20.44 -10.39
N PHE A 149 -14.50 19.62 -9.68
CA PHE A 149 -14.10 18.28 -10.11
C PHE A 149 -15.32 17.41 -10.48
N MET A 150 -16.33 17.37 -9.61
CA MET A 150 -17.59 16.66 -9.83
C MET A 150 -18.27 17.12 -11.13
N GLN A 151 -18.28 18.43 -11.39
CA GLN A 151 -18.91 19.02 -12.58
C GLN A 151 -18.15 18.69 -13.88
N ARG A 152 -16.81 18.81 -13.88
CA ARG A 152 -15.97 18.51 -15.07
C ARG A 152 -16.04 17.03 -15.44
N ARG A 153 -16.08 16.13 -14.46
CA ARG A 153 -16.17 14.69 -14.71
C ARG A 153 -17.48 14.30 -15.39
N GLN A 154 -18.59 14.95 -15.09
CA GLN A 154 -19.87 14.72 -15.78
C GLN A 154 -19.80 15.10 -17.26
N GLN A 155 -19.02 16.13 -17.63
CA GLN A 155 -18.85 16.57 -18.99
C GLN A 155 -17.94 15.65 -19.83
N SER A 156 -16.95 15.00 -19.19
CA SER A 156 -16.00 14.10 -19.86
C SER A 156 -16.56 12.72 -20.16
N THR A 157 -17.63 12.28 -19.48
CA THR A 157 -18.23 10.94 -19.62
C THR A 157 -19.28 10.84 -20.75
N GLN A 158 -19.36 11.81 -21.65
CA GLN A 158 -20.36 11.83 -22.75
C GLN A 158 -20.26 10.68 -23.78
N HIS A 159 -19.34 9.72 -23.64
CA HIS A 159 -19.15 8.61 -24.60
C HIS A 159 -19.49 7.21 -24.05
N ALA A 160 -19.95 7.07 -22.81
CA ALA A 160 -20.44 5.79 -22.31
C ALA A 160 -21.96 5.83 -22.19
N THR A 161 -22.62 4.99 -22.95
CA THR A 161 -24.09 4.84 -23.13
C THR A 161 -24.91 4.54 -21.85
N ARG A 162 -24.38 4.69 -20.66
CA ARG A 162 -25.03 4.47 -19.36
C ARG A 162 -25.17 5.69 -18.45
N ASN A 163 -24.54 6.83 -18.74
CA ASN A 163 -24.44 7.97 -17.82
C ASN A 163 -25.15 9.23 -18.33
N ALA A 164 -26.35 9.09 -18.90
CA ALA A 164 -27.21 10.25 -19.11
C ALA A 164 -27.65 10.82 -17.75
N GLN A 165 -27.04 11.96 -17.36
CA GLN A 165 -27.45 12.83 -16.25
C GLN A 165 -27.75 12.15 -14.91
N LEU A 166 -26.71 11.61 -14.25
CA LEU A 166 -26.83 11.27 -12.82
C LEU A 166 -27.14 12.54 -12.02
N LYS A 167 -28.08 12.45 -11.08
CA LYS A 167 -28.33 13.52 -10.10
C LYS A 167 -27.09 13.72 -9.24
N LYS A 168 -26.81 14.98 -8.90
CA LYS A 168 -25.67 15.36 -8.06
C LYS A 168 -26.08 15.44 -6.60
N THR A 169 -25.47 14.65 -5.77
CA THR A 169 -25.68 14.65 -4.32
C THR A 169 -24.40 15.06 -3.61
N LEU A 170 -24.50 16.07 -2.75
CA LEU A 170 -23.43 16.47 -1.83
C LEU A 170 -23.76 15.94 -0.45
N ILE A 171 -22.84 15.16 0.14
CA ILE A 171 -22.85 14.76 1.55
C ILE A 171 -21.71 15.52 2.22
N LEU A 172 -22.04 16.42 3.16
CA LEU A 172 -21.11 17.35 3.79
C LEU A 172 -21.13 17.20 5.31
N SER A 173 -19.96 17.19 5.96
CA SER A 173 -19.85 17.30 7.42
C SER A 173 -19.80 18.75 7.87
N ASP A 174 -19.84 19.00 9.19
CA ASP A 174 -19.51 20.30 9.75
C ASP A 174 -18.14 20.77 9.27
N ILE A 175 -18.00 22.08 9.07
CA ILE A 175 -16.76 22.74 8.64
C ILE A 175 -16.18 23.52 9.82
N PHE A 176 -14.94 23.20 10.21
CA PHE A 176 -14.28 23.78 11.37
C PHE A 176 -13.24 24.85 10.99
N GLN A 177 -12.89 25.71 11.96
CA GLN A 177 -11.77 26.65 11.90
C GLN A 177 -11.80 27.67 10.73
N THR A 178 -12.94 28.20 10.40
CA THR A 178 -13.09 29.13 9.26
C THR A 178 -12.83 30.61 9.60
N GLY A 179 -12.86 31.00 10.88
CA GLY A 179 -12.82 32.41 11.30
C GLY A 179 -14.05 33.22 10.87
N THR A 180 -15.08 32.56 10.34
CA THR A 180 -16.34 33.13 9.83
C THR A 180 -17.49 32.66 10.72
N SER A 181 -18.54 33.48 10.92
CA SER A 181 -19.70 33.02 11.67
C SER A 181 -20.40 31.84 10.94
N PRO A 182 -20.94 30.86 11.67
CA PRO A 182 -21.62 29.70 11.07
C PRO A 182 -22.74 30.09 10.08
N GLU A 183 -23.50 31.14 10.37
CA GLU A 183 -24.58 31.62 9.50
C GLU A 183 -24.07 32.08 8.13
N LEU A 184 -22.95 32.80 8.10
CA LEU A 184 -22.34 33.27 6.87
C LEU A 184 -21.66 32.10 6.12
N LEU A 185 -20.99 31.22 6.85
CA LEU A 185 -20.33 30.05 6.29
C LEU A 185 -21.32 29.14 5.55
N TYR A 186 -22.42 28.75 6.22
CA TYR A 186 -23.39 27.84 5.59
C TYR A 186 -24.26 28.52 4.52
N ALA A 187 -24.42 29.84 4.56
CA ALA A 187 -24.97 30.58 3.41
C ALA A 187 -24.02 30.48 2.19
N GLN A 188 -22.71 30.67 2.37
CA GLN A 188 -21.72 30.52 1.30
C GLN A 188 -21.68 29.08 0.76
N VAL A 189 -21.75 28.07 1.62
CA VAL A 189 -21.85 26.65 1.22
C VAL A 189 -23.08 26.42 0.36
N SER A 190 -24.24 26.99 0.76
CA SER A 190 -25.47 26.91 -0.02
C SER A 190 -25.32 27.55 -1.39
N ASP A 191 -24.76 28.76 -1.48
CA ASP A 191 -24.55 29.48 -2.72
C ASP A 191 -23.63 28.69 -3.68
N LEU A 192 -22.54 28.12 -3.16
CA LEU A 192 -21.65 27.25 -3.94
C LEU A 192 -22.36 26.02 -4.47
N ALA A 193 -23.09 25.31 -3.61
CA ALA A 193 -23.80 24.09 -4.00
C ALA A 193 -24.89 24.38 -5.06
N VAL A 194 -25.63 25.48 -4.94
CA VAL A 194 -26.62 25.94 -5.92
C VAL A 194 -25.92 26.31 -7.25
N LYS A 195 -24.85 27.10 -7.18
CA LYS A 195 -24.05 27.52 -8.37
C LYS A 195 -23.51 26.33 -9.14
N ARG A 196 -23.10 25.27 -8.47
CA ARG A 196 -22.56 24.03 -9.04
C ARG A 196 -23.64 23.02 -9.44
N GLY A 197 -24.93 23.33 -9.21
CA GLY A 197 -26.07 22.52 -9.61
C GLY A 197 -26.23 21.23 -8.84
N ILE A 198 -26.09 21.28 -7.53
CA ILE A 198 -26.37 20.15 -6.63
C ILE A 198 -27.87 19.94 -6.52
N ASP A 199 -28.34 18.72 -6.81
CA ASP A 199 -29.76 18.36 -6.77
C ASP A 199 -30.22 17.92 -5.39
N LYS A 200 -29.33 17.33 -4.58
CA LYS A 200 -29.60 16.84 -3.22
C LYS A 200 -28.46 17.21 -2.28
N PHE A 201 -28.80 17.69 -1.10
CA PHE A 201 -27.86 18.06 -0.03
C PHE A 201 -28.12 17.22 1.22
N ILE A 202 -27.10 16.57 1.73
CA ILE A 202 -27.13 15.80 2.98
C ILE A 202 -26.09 16.40 3.92
N GLY A 203 -26.54 16.96 5.04
CA GLY A 203 -25.69 17.53 6.09
C GLY A 203 -25.52 16.54 7.24
N ILE A 204 -24.28 16.33 7.68
CA ILE A 204 -23.96 15.46 8.83
C ILE A 204 -23.16 16.25 9.86
N GLY A 205 -23.76 16.47 11.02
CA GLY A 205 -23.16 17.18 12.15
C GLY A 205 -24.12 18.12 12.84
N PRO A 206 -23.84 18.46 14.09
CA PRO A 206 -24.71 19.31 14.91
C PRO A 206 -24.77 20.75 14.41
N GLU A 207 -23.65 21.34 13.95
CA GLU A 207 -23.63 22.73 13.46
C GLU A 207 -24.38 22.88 12.14
N LEU A 208 -24.16 21.98 11.20
CA LEU A 208 -24.85 21.97 9.91
C LEU A 208 -26.36 21.75 10.08
N SER A 209 -26.74 20.89 11.02
CA SER A 209 -28.15 20.64 11.39
C SER A 209 -28.80 21.88 12.01
N ALA A 210 -28.08 22.61 12.84
CA ALA A 210 -28.57 23.85 13.46
C ALA A 210 -28.79 24.98 12.44
N HIS A 211 -28.07 24.97 11.31
CA HIS A 211 -28.14 25.98 10.24
C HIS A 211 -28.79 25.46 8.97
N ALA A 212 -29.65 24.44 9.07
CA ALA A 212 -30.36 23.82 7.95
C ALA A 212 -31.24 24.81 7.16
N ASP A 213 -31.67 25.92 7.79
CA ASP A 213 -32.44 27.01 7.17
C ASP A 213 -31.60 27.80 6.14
N LYS A 214 -30.27 27.82 6.26
CA LYS A 214 -29.36 28.51 5.33
C LYS A 214 -29.19 27.78 4.01
N ILE A 215 -29.43 26.47 3.98
CA ILE A 215 -29.28 25.67 2.77
C ILE A 215 -30.53 25.80 1.89
N GLN A 216 -30.35 26.37 0.69
CA GLN A 216 -31.47 26.68 -0.23
C GLN A 216 -31.79 25.57 -1.24
N ILE A 217 -31.15 24.42 -1.14
CA ILE A 217 -31.45 23.25 -1.97
C ILE A 217 -32.76 22.62 -1.48
N ALA A 218 -33.73 22.41 -2.40
CA ALA A 218 -35.05 21.91 -2.06
C ALA A 218 -35.03 20.48 -1.49
N ASN A 219 -34.21 19.59 -2.08
CA ASN A 219 -34.05 18.23 -1.60
C ASN A 219 -32.88 18.17 -0.62
N LYS A 220 -33.17 18.26 0.67
CA LYS A 220 -32.14 18.27 1.71
C LYS A 220 -32.55 17.42 2.91
N ALA A 221 -31.54 16.82 3.58
CA ALA A 221 -31.68 16.09 4.83
C ALA A 221 -30.50 16.36 5.75
N PHE A 222 -30.74 16.29 7.07
CA PHE A 222 -29.69 16.54 8.08
C PHE A 222 -29.71 15.46 9.13
N PHE A 223 -28.50 15.07 9.58
CA PHE A 223 -28.28 14.01 10.56
C PHE A 223 -27.25 14.47 11.60
N ALA A 224 -27.41 14.02 12.82
CA ALA A 224 -26.50 14.36 13.93
C ALA A 224 -25.09 13.75 13.70
N ASP A 225 -25.04 12.54 13.13
CA ASP A 225 -23.82 11.78 12.90
C ASP A 225 -23.99 10.75 11.76
N VAL A 226 -22.90 10.06 11.41
CA VAL A 226 -22.88 9.04 10.36
C VAL A 226 -23.75 7.83 10.69
N PRO A 227 -23.77 7.24 11.91
CA PRO A 227 -24.64 6.11 12.23
C PRO A 227 -26.12 6.41 12.00
N HIS A 228 -26.62 7.59 12.37
CA HIS A 228 -28.01 7.99 12.13
C HIS A 228 -28.29 8.13 10.63
N PHE A 229 -27.34 8.64 9.85
CA PHE A 229 -27.49 8.69 8.40
C PHE A 229 -27.55 7.31 7.77
N LEU A 230 -26.63 6.40 8.11
CA LEU A 230 -26.55 5.04 7.56
C LEU A 230 -27.81 4.20 7.84
N SER A 231 -28.49 4.44 8.99
CA SER A 231 -29.74 3.76 9.36
C SER A 231 -31.00 4.40 8.75
N SER A 232 -30.87 5.49 7.97
CA SER A 232 -32.00 6.26 7.46
C SER A 232 -32.55 5.75 6.13
N GLU A 233 -33.84 6.04 5.85
CA GLU A 233 -34.43 5.83 4.53
C GLU A 233 -33.75 6.67 3.43
N VAL A 234 -33.15 7.81 3.78
CA VAL A 234 -32.42 8.67 2.84
C VAL A 234 -31.21 7.92 2.27
N PHE A 235 -30.45 7.24 3.13
CA PHE A 235 -29.32 6.39 2.73
C PHE A 235 -29.79 5.16 1.90
N ALA A 236 -30.84 4.48 2.35
CA ALA A 236 -31.38 3.31 1.68
C ALA A 236 -31.89 3.62 0.25
N ASN A 237 -32.30 4.88 -0.01
CA ASN A 237 -32.84 5.35 -1.28
C ASN A 237 -31.82 6.02 -2.21
N LEU A 238 -30.52 6.07 -1.87
CA LEU A 238 -29.45 6.53 -2.76
C LEU A 238 -29.30 5.56 -3.96
N ARG A 239 -29.58 6.05 -5.16
CA ARG A 239 -29.46 5.26 -6.40
C ARG A 239 -29.34 6.16 -7.64
N ASN A 240 -28.52 5.74 -8.62
CA ASN A 240 -28.29 6.48 -9.87
C ASN A 240 -27.93 7.95 -9.62
N GLU A 241 -27.02 8.20 -8.69
CA GLU A 241 -26.58 9.52 -8.26
C GLU A 241 -25.04 9.60 -8.35
N GLN A 242 -24.52 10.76 -8.70
CA GLN A 242 -23.13 11.12 -8.50
C GLN A 242 -23.03 11.76 -7.11
N ILE A 243 -22.29 11.12 -6.20
CA ILE A 243 -22.25 11.47 -4.77
C ILE A 243 -20.86 12.01 -4.44
N LEU A 244 -20.78 13.27 -4.03
CA LEU A 244 -19.57 13.84 -3.44
C LEU A 244 -19.65 13.70 -1.91
N LEU A 245 -18.68 12.98 -1.34
CA LEU A 245 -18.45 12.86 0.09
C LEU A 245 -17.40 13.88 0.51
N LYS A 246 -17.78 14.91 1.24
CA LYS A 246 -16.90 15.99 1.71
C LYS A 246 -17.04 16.14 3.21
N GLY A 247 -16.02 15.73 3.96
CA GLY A 247 -16.09 15.73 5.41
C GLY A 247 -14.74 15.91 6.08
N ALA A 248 -14.75 16.39 7.33
CA ALA A 248 -13.56 16.34 8.17
C ALA A 248 -13.33 14.90 8.65
N ARG A 249 -12.08 14.50 8.82
CA ARG A 249 -11.67 13.14 9.23
C ARG A 249 -12.40 12.64 10.49
N SER A 250 -12.67 13.54 11.43
CA SER A 250 -13.37 13.24 12.70
C SER A 250 -14.82 12.74 12.54
N PHE A 251 -15.43 12.86 11.35
CA PHE A 251 -16.81 12.42 11.10
C PHE A 251 -16.91 10.97 10.60
N GLY A 252 -15.78 10.30 10.27
CA GLY A 252 -15.79 8.89 9.86
C GLY A 252 -16.55 8.63 8.56
N PHE A 253 -16.41 9.48 7.54
CA PHE A 253 -17.07 9.33 6.23
C PHE A 253 -16.59 8.13 5.42
N ASP A 254 -15.48 7.52 5.80
CA ASP A 254 -15.02 6.21 5.36
C ASP A 254 -16.12 5.14 5.51
N GLN A 255 -16.86 5.13 6.63
CA GLN A 255 -18.00 4.23 6.85
C GLN A 255 -19.10 4.40 5.78
N ILE A 256 -19.36 5.63 5.33
CA ILE A 256 -20.32 5.91 4.24
C ILE A 256 -19.77 5.35 2.92
N THR A 257 -18.48 5.58 2.65
CA THR A 257 -17.82 5.07 1.45
C THR A 257 -17.87 3.55 1.39
N GLU A 258 -17.52 2.87 2.48
CA GLU A 258 -17.54 1.40 2.58
C GLU A 258 -18.93 0.80 2.34
N GLN A 259 -19.97 1.46 2.81
CA GLN A 259 -21.37 1.01 2.64
C GLN A 259 -21.94 1.30 1.25
N LEU A 260 -21.44 2.36 0.56
CA LEU A 260 -21.90 2.75 -0.77
C LEU A 260 -21.03 2.18 -1.90
N GLU A 261 -19.77 1.83 -1.64
CA GLU A 261 -18.86 1.30 -2.67
C GLU A 261 -19.39 0.00 -3.24
N GLN A 262 -19.36 -0.13 -4.56
CA GLN A 262 -19.72 -1.37 -5.23
C GLN A 262 -18.61 -2.41 -4.99
N LYS A 263 -18.86 -3.32 -4.03
CA LYS A 263 -17.99 -4.47 -3.83
C LYS A 263 -18.17 -5.42 -5.03
N VAL A 264 -17.19 -5.47 -5.92
CA VAL A 264 -17.20 -6.36 -7.08
C VAL A 264 -16.95 -7.82 -6.65
N HIS A 265 -16.33 -8.01 -5.49
CA HIS A 265 -16.05 -9.30 -4.87
C HIS A 265 -16.42 -9.24 -3.38
N GLU A 266 -17.19 -10.20 -2.91
CA GLU A 266 -17.60 -10.29 -1.50
C GLU A 266 -16.48 -10.85 -0.60
N THR A 267 -15.48 -11.52 -1.22
CA THR A 267 -14.28 -12.01 -0.52
C THR A 267 -13.15 -10.98 -0.66
N ILE A 268 -12.66 -10.49 0.47
CA ILE A 268 -11.62 -9.45 0.54
C ILE A 268 -10.54 -9.87 1.54
N LEU A 269 -9.32 -9.39 1.29
CA LEU A 269 -8.23 -9.40 2.24
C LEU A 269 -8.03 -7.97 2.75
N GLU A 270 -8.43 -7.73 3.98
CA GLU A 270 -8.13 -6.46 4.66
C GLU A 270 -6.67 -6.48 5.14
N VAL A 271 -5.95 -5.39 4.88
CA VAL A 271 -4.53 -5.25 5.24
C VAL A 271 -4.34 -3.99 6.09
N ASN A 272 -3.95 -4.20 7.34
CA ASN A 272 -3.71 -3.14 8.31
C ASN A 272 -2.26 -2.62 8.17
N LEU A 273 -2.09 -1.45 7.57
CA LEU A 273 -0.77 -0.84 7.40
C LEU A 273 -0.17 -0.33 8.71
N ASN A 274 -0.99 0.06 9.71
CA ASN A 274 -0.48 0.40 11.04
C ASN A 274 0.14 -0.81 11.73
N ALA A 275 -0.51 -1.97 11.65
CA ALA A 275 0.04 -3.21 12.20
C ALA A 275 1.41 -3.56 11.56
N VAL A 276 1.59 -3.30 10.25
CA VAL A 276 2.89 -3.45 9.59
C VAL A 276 3.94 -2.54 10.23
N VAL A 277 3.61 -1.29 10.49
CA VAL A 277 4.51 -0.30 11.11
C VAL A 277 4.80 -0.67 12.57
N GLU A 278 3.81 -1.11 13.32
CA GLU A 278 3.96 -1.55 14.71
C GLU A 278 4.86 -2.79 14.79
N ASN A 279 4.66 -3.77 13.92
CA ASN A 279 5.51 -4.96 13.83
C ASN A 279 6.95 -4.60 13.42
N LEU A 280 7.13 -3.70 12.46
CA LEU A 280 8.44 -3.17 12.09
C LEU A 280 9.12 -2.53 13.30
N ASN A 281 8.42 -1.67 14.04
CA ASN A 281 8.96 -0.98 15.21
C ASN A 281 9.23 -1.95 16.38
N TYR A 282 8.38 -2.97 16.55
CA TYR A 282 8.63 -4.05 17.51
C TYR A 282 9.99 -4.71 17.24
N TYR A 283 10.27 -5.15 16.00
CA TYR A 283 11.55 -5.75 15.66
C TYR A 283 12.71 -4.74 15.68
N ARG A 284 12.48 -3.49 15.33
CA ARG A 284 13.49 -2.43 15.46
C ARG A 284 13.92 -2.21 16.92
N SER A 285 13.04 -2.45 17.88
CA SER A 285 13.36 -2.29 19.31
C SER A 285 14.44 -3.25 19.80
N PHE A 286 14.67 -4.37 19.11
CA PHE A 286 15.76 -5.32 19.40
C PHE A 286 17.08 -4.95 18.72
N LEU A 287 17.05 -4.04 17.73
CA LEU A 287 18.24 -3.71 16.94
C LEU A 287 19.15 -2.72 17.68
N LYS A 288 20.45 -2.87 17.45
CA LYS A 288 21.43 -1.84 17.80
C LYS A 288 21.23 -0.61 16.89
N ALA A 289 21.67 0.56 17.36
CA ALA A 289 21.41 1.84 16.68
C ALA A 289 21.89 1.89 15.22
N ASP A 290 23.00 1.21 14.92
CA ASP A 290 23.61 1.21 13.58
C ASP A 290 23.21 -0.01 12.72
N THR A 291 22.43 -0.94 13.28
CA THR A 291 22.00 -2.15 12.55
C THR A 291 20.86 -1.81 11.59
N LYS A 292 21.07 -2.12 10.31
CA LYS A 292 20.12 -1.87 9.22
C LYS A 292 19.02 -2.93 9.18
N MET A 293 17.85 -2.55 8.65
CA MET A 293 16.73 -3.45 8.46
C MET A 293 16.48 -3.74 6.98
N VAL A 294 16.45 -5.03 6.63
CA VAL A 294 15.97 -5.54 5.34
C VAL A 294 14.58 -6.12 5.53
N CYS A 295 13.56 -5.59 4.86
CA CYS A 295 12.20 -6.11 4.93
C CYS A 295 11.89 -7.01 3.73
N MET A 296 11.43 -8.24 4.00
CA MET A 296 11.09 -9.22 2.97
C MET A 296 9.68 -8.96 2.45
N ILE A 297 9.56 -8.60 1.16
CA ILE A 297 8.28 -8.31 0.49
C ILE A 297 8.05 -9.19 -0.76
N LYS A 298 8.75 -10.32 -0.83
CA LYS A 298 8.57 -11.33 -1.88
C LYS A 298 7.18 -11.98 -1.82
N ALA A 299 6.79 -12.65 -2.89
CA ALA A 299 5.50 -13.30 -3.04
C ALA A 299 4.33 -12.35 -2.74
N ASP A 300 4.34 -11.19 -3.42
CA ASP A 300 3.37 -10.11 -3.24
C ASP A 300 3.22 -9.68 -1.76
N ALA A 301 4.36 -9.44 -1.10
CA ALA A 301 4.42 -9.14 0.34
C ALA A 301 3.67 -10.18 1.18
N TYR A 302 4.01 -11.46 0.98
CA TYR A 302 3.33 -12.60 1.62
C TYR A 302 1.81 -12.59 1.40
N GLY A 303 1.40 -12.20 0.20
CA GLY A 303 -0.02 -12.09 -0.18
C GLY A 303 -0.72 -10.80 0.24
N ALA A 304 -0.07 -9.93 1.02
CA ALA A 304 -0.67 -8.68 1.50
C ALA A 304 -0.68 -7.55 0.47
N GLY A 305 0.02 -7.69 -0.68
CA GLY A 305 0.15 -6.66 -1.71
C GLY A 305 1.45 -5.87 -1.60
N ALA A 306 2.40 -6.16 -2.49
CA ALA A 306 3.78 -5.68 -2.38
C ALA A 306 3.92 -4.16 -2.49
N VAL A 307 3.13 -3.51 -3.32
CA VAL A 307 3.27 -2.07 -3.61
C VAL A 307 2.93 -1.23 -2.38
N GLU A 308 1.76 -1.45 -1.76
CA GLU A 308 1.33 -0.66 -0.60
C GLU A 308 2.20 -0.92 0.63
N ILE A 309 2.57 -2.17 0.87
CA ILE A 309 3.52 -2.53 1.92
C ILE A 309 4.88 -1.85 1.69
N ALA A 310 5.41 -1.88 0.45
CA ALA A 310 6.69 -1.24 0.13
C ALA A 310 6.65 0.28 0.31
N LYS A 311 5.56 0.96 -0.08
CA LYS A 311 5.36 2.39 0.16
C LYS A 311 5.39 2.69 1.66
N THR A 312 4.60 1.96 2.45
CA THR A 312 4.58 2.11 3.91
C THR A 312 5.97 1.93 4.53
N LEU A 313 6.70 0.89 4.13
CA LEU A 313 8.05 0.63 4.64
C LEU A 313 9.05 1.71 4.22
N GLN A 314 8.97 2.20 2.99
CA GLN A 314 9.81 3.31 2.50
C GLN A 314 9.55 4.60 3.28
N ASP A 315 8.30 4.95 3.55
CA ASP A 315 7.92 6.13 4.35
C ASP A 315 8.45 6.02 5.79
N HIS A 316 8.59 4.78 6.30
CA HIS A 316 9.21 4.49 7.59
C HIS A 316 10.73 4.22 7.51
N ARG A 317 11.37 4.61 6.40
CA ARG A 317 12.83 4.63 6.20
C ARG A 317 13.50 3.29 6.48
N VAL A 318 12.98 2.21 5.90
CA VAL A 318 13.70 0.94 5.88
C VAL A 318 14.91 1.04 4.96
N ASP A 319 16.00 0.36 5.32
CA ASP A 319 17.25 0.45 4.56
C ASP A 319 17.19 -0.32 3.24
N TYR A 320 16.55 -1.50 3.27
CA TYR A 320 16.43 -2.42 2.15
C TYR A 320 15.07 -3.08 2.10
N LEU A 321 14.57 -3.29 0.88
CA LEU A 321 13.51 -4.23 0.57
C LEU A 321 14.11 -5.46 -0.09
N ALA A 322 13.54 -6.64 0.11
CA ALA A 322 14.01 -7.86 -0.54
C ALA A 322 12.86 -8.61 -1.21
N VAL A 323 13.04 -8.88 -2.50
CA VAL A 323 12.11 -9.61 -3.36
C VAL A 323 12.71 -10.95 -3.78
N ALA A 324 11.88 -11.88 -4.29
CA ALA A 324 12.38 -13.16 -4.76
C ALA A 324 12.99 -13.07 -6.17
N VAL A 325 12.31 -12.43 -7.09
CA VAL A 325 12.66 -12.37 -8.53
C VAL A 325 12.67 -10.92 -9.04
N ALA A 326 13.32 -10.69 -10.17
CA ALA A 326 13.47 -9.35 -10.75
C ALA A 326 12.12 -8.69 -11.07
N ASP A 327 11.13 -9.42 -11.54
CA ASP A 327 9.82 -8.89 -11.93
C ASP A 327 9.07 -8.25 -10.74
N GLU A 328 9.21 -8.80 -9.53
CA GLU A 328 8.68 -8.18 -8.32
C GLU A 328 9.36 -6.82 -8.06
N GLY A 329 10.70 -6.75 -8.20
CA GLY A 329 11.45 -5.50 -8.07
C GLY A 329 11.07 -4.46 -9.12
N VAL A 330 10.87 -4.87 -10.37
CA VAL A 330 10.39 -4.01 -11.47
C VAL A 330 9.03 -3.43 -11.15
N THR A 331 8.12 -4.25 -10.62
CA THR A 331 6.78 -3.80 -10.21
C THR A 331 6.87 -2.70 -9.16
N LEU A 332 7.73 -2.86 -8.17
CA LEU A 332 7.96 -1.84 -7.13
C LEU A 332 8.58 -0.56 -7.69
N ARG A 333 9.58 -0.67 -8.57
CA ARG A 333 10.18 0.52 -9.21
C ARG A 333 9.16 1.30 -10.04
N LYS A 334 8.32 0.59 -10.82
CA LYS A 334 7.23 1.21 -11.59
C LYS A 334 6.20 1.90 -10.69
N ALA A 335 5.99 1.42 -9.47
CA ALA A 335 5.15 2.05 -8.46
C ALA A 335 5.84 3.20 -7.68
N GLY A 336 7.06 3.60 -8.07
CA GLY A 336 7.77 4.74 -7.49
C GLY A 336 8.62 4.42 -6.26
N ILE A 337 8.86 3.15 -5.95
CA ILE A 337 9.73 2.77 -4.83
C ILE A 337 11.19 3.08 -5.18
N THR A 338 11.86 3.87 -4.34
CA THR A 338 13.26 4.29 -4.50
C THR A 338 14.22 3.63 -3.50
N ALA A 339 13.69 2.99 -2.45
CA ALA A 339 14.50 2.23 -1.50
C ALA A 339 15.36 1.16 -2.20
N ASN A 340 16.49 0.78 -1.61
CA ASN A 340 17.33 -0.29 -2.18
C ASN A 340 16.54 -1.61 -2.23
N ILE A 341 16.63 -2.31 -3.36
CA ILE A 341 15.90 -3.58 -3.56
C ILE A 341 16.89 -4.70 -3.85
N MET A 342 16.91 -5.70 -2.97
CA MET A 342 17.70 -6.93 -3.10
C MET A 342 16.86 -8.01 -3.80
N VAL A 343 17.43 -8.66 -4.84
CA VAL A 343 16.80 -9.80 -5.54
C VAL A 343 17.44 -11.09 -5.06
N MET A 344 16.67 -11.96 -4.39
CA MET A 344 17.16 -13.15 -3.70
C MET A 344 17.38 -14.36 -4.63
N ASN A 345 16.67 -14.43 -5.76
CA ASN A 345 16.83 -15.50 -6.76
C ASN A 345 16.97 -14.90 -8.16
N PRO A 346 18.11 -14.22 -8.45
CA PRO A 346 18.29 -13.57 -9.74
C PRO A 346 18.41 -14.58 -10.88
N GLU A 347 17.64 -14.38 -11.93
CA GLU A 347 17.75 -15.15 -13.17
C GLU A 347 18.78 -14.52 -14.12
N MET A 348 19.60 -15.35 -14.80
CA MET A 348 20.64 -14.83 -15.70
C MET A 348 20.05 -14.08 -16.90
N THR A 349 18.82 -14.37 -17.29
CA THR A 349 18.10 -13.71 -18.37
C THR A 349 17.61 -12.31 -17.97
N ALA A 350 17.52 -12.04 -16.67
CA ALA A 350 17.00 -10.79 -16.12
C ALA A 350 18.09 -9.76 -15.76
N PHE A 351 19.38 -10.02 -15.99
CA PHE A 351 20.45 -9.11 -15.58
C PHE A 351 20.30 -7.71 -16.17
N LYS A 352 20.00 -7.59 -17.48
CA LYS A 352 19.77 -6.27 -18.08
C LYS A 352 18.60 -5.55 -17.40
N THR A 353 17.49 -6.23 -17.13
CA THR A 353 16.35 -5.69 -16.41
C THR A 353 16.76 -5.22 -15.01
N MET A 354 17.58 -5.98 -14.29
CA MET A 354 18.07 -5.55 -12.97
C MET A 354 18.89 -4.28 -13.06
N PHE A 355 19.74 -4.14 -14.08
CA PHE A 355 20.50 -2.91 -14.31
C PHE A 355 19.59 -1.72 -14.66
N ASP A 356 18.64 -1.92 -15.58
CA ASP A 356 17.72 -0.86 -16.03
C ASP A 356 16.80 -0.35 -14.88
N TYR A 357 16.54 -1.19 -13.87
CA TYR A 357 15.66 -0.87 -12.74
C TYR A 357 16.38 -0.75 -11.39
N ASP A 358 17.69 -0.64 -11.38
CA ASP A 358 18.50 -0.47 -10.16
C ASP A 358 18.19 -1.51 -9.07
N LEU A 359 18.28 -2.81 -9.44
CA LEU A 359 18.05 -3.94 -8.55
C LEU A 359 19.36 -4.64 -8.21
N GLU A 360 19.58 -4.93 -6.92
CA GLU A 360 20.82 -5.50 -6.41
C GLU A 360 20.73 -7.03 -6.29
N PRO A 361 21.40 -7.84 -7.14
CA PRO A 361 21.24 -9.28 -7.13
C PRO A 361 22.05 -9.98 -6.03
N GLU A 362 21.47 -11.06 -5.47
CA GLU A 362 22.20 -12.09 -4.73
C GLU A 362 23.16 -12.84 -5.67
N VAL A 363 24.37 -13.18 -5.19
CA VAL A 363 25.33 -14.01 -5.92
C VAL A 363 25.74 -15.20 -5.06
N TYR A 364 25.40 -16.41 -5.51
CA TYR A 364 25.54 -17.64 -4.75
C TYR A 364 26.40 -18.71 -5.42
N SER A 365 26.89 -18.48 -6.66
CA SER A 365 27.69 -19.45 -7.37
C SER A 365 28.64 -18.78 -8.37
N PHE A 366 29.75 -19.46 -8.72
CA PHE A 366 30.70 -18.97 -9.72
C PHE A 366 30.07 -18.81 -11.11
N ARG A 367 29.15 -19.71 -11.49
CA ARG A 367 28.42 -19.62 -12.75
C ARG A 367 27.61 -18.31 -12.83
N LEU A 368 26.88 -17.98 -11.76
CA LEU A 368 26.10 -16.75 -11.68
C LEU A 368 27.00 -15.52 -11.66
N LEU A 369 28.08 -15.56 -10.88
CA LEU A 369 29.09 -14.50 -10.80
C LEU A 369 29.68 -14.16 -12.17
N ASP A 370 30.19 -15.19 -12.88
CA ASP A 370 30.82 -15.00 -14.18
C ASP A 370 29.83 -14.47 -15.24
N ALA A 371 28.58 -14.97 -15.22
CA ALA A 371 27.53 -14.52 -16.11
C ALA A 371 27.14 -13.04 -15.83
N LEU A 372 27.01 -12.65 -14.56
CA LEU A 372 26.70 -11.29 -14.16
C LEU A 372 27.82 -10.31 -14.53
N VAL A 373 29.09 -10.67 -14.27
CA VAL A 373 30.25 -9.86 -14.67
C VAL A 373 30.28 -9.66 -16.18
N LYS A 374 30.03 -10.73 -16.96
CA LYS A 374 29.95 -10.64 -18.41
C LYS A 374 28.82 -9.72 -18.89
N ALA A 375 27.64 -9.83 -18.28
CA ALA A 375 26.48 -8.98 -18.61
C ALA A 375 26.76 -7.51 -18.28
N ALA A 376 27.27 -7.20 -17.08
CA ALA A 376 27.60 -5.85 -16.66
C ALA A 376 28.67 -5.21 -17.57
N ARG A 377 29.72 -5.96 -17.94
CA ARG A 377 30.74 -5.48 -18.89
C ARG A 377 30.16 -5.16 -20.27
N LYS A 378 29.21 -5.98 -20.73
CA LYS A 378 28.54 -5.75 -22.03
C LYS A 378 27.74 -4.43 -22.03
N GLU A 379 27.14 -4.07 -20.91
CA GLU A 379 26.39 -2.84 -20.73
C GLU A 379 27.30 -1.64 -20.30
N GLY A 380 28.62 -1.84 -20.18
CA GLY A 380 29.58 -0.79 -19.77
C GLY A 380 29.50 -0.44 -18.29
N ILE A 381 28.90 -1.29 -17.47
CA ILE A 381 28.67 -1.04 -16.04
C ILE A 381 29.93 -1.34 -15.23
N THR A 382 30.21 -0.49 -14.24
CA THR A 382 31.27 -0.67 -13.25
C THR A 382 30.73 -0.49 -11.84
N GLY A 383 31.21 -1.33 -10.91
CA GLY A 383 30.88 -1.22 -9.48
C GLY A 383 29.42 -1.52 -9.14
N TRP A 384 28.73 -2.36 -9.94
CA TRP A 384 27.35 -2.73 -9.61
C TRP A 384 27.27 -3.47 -8.28
N PRO A 385 26.42 -3.03 -7.33
CA PRO A 385 26.32 -3.66 -6.01
C PRO A 385 25.74 -5.07 -6.10
N VAL A 386 26.34 -6.01 -5.37
CA VAL A 386 25.87 -7.38 -5.26
C VAL A 386 25.93 -7.89 -3.82
N HIS A 387 25.10 -8.87 -3.49
CA HIS A 387 25.02 -9.50 -2.18
C HIS A 387 25.55 -10.93 -2.25
N ILE A 388 26.72 -11.17 -1.64
CA ILE A 388 27.36 -12.48 -1.68
C ILE A 388 26.71 -13.39 -0.65
N LYS A 389 26.28 -14.57 -1.08
CA LYS A 389 25.71 -15.57 -0.17
C LYS A 389 26.70 -16.68 0.15
N LEU A 390 26.87 -16.97 1.42
CA LEU A 390 27.63 -18.10 1.94
C LEU A 390 26.67 -19.19 2.43
N ASP A 391 26.98 -20.45 2.13
CA ASP A 391 26.27 -21.60 2.67
C ASP A 391 27.00 -22.09 3.94
N THR A 392 26.39 -21.90 5.07
CA THR A 392 26.93 -22.29 6.38
C THR A 392 26.23 -23.52 6.96
N GLY A 393 25.50 -24.28 6.13
CA GLY A 393 24.85 -25.51 6.57
C GLY A 393 23.37 -25.65 6.25
N MET A 394 22.79 -24.70 5.49
CA MET A 394 21.42 -24.83 4.98
C MET A 394 21.36 -25.70 3.71
N HIS A 395 22.46 -25.77 2.98
CA HIS A 395 22.63 -26.55 1.74
C HIS A 395 21.59 -26.26 0.65
N ARG A 396 21.22 -24.96 0.55
CA ARG A 396 20.26 -24.49 -0.46
C ARG A 396 20.96 -23.72 -1.58
N LEU A 397 21.60 -22.63 -1.27
CA LEU A 397 22.36 -21.76 -2.17
C LEU A 397 23.48 -21.09 -1.38
N GLY A 398 24.63 -20.83 -2.02
CA GLY A 398 25.75 -20.09 -1.39
C GLY A 398 27.10 -20.69 -1.75
N PHE A 399 28.15 -19.89 -1.60
CA PHE A 399 29.53 -20.37 -1.66
C PHE A 399 29.92 -21.06 -0.37
N ASP A 400 30.74 -22.09 -0.47
CA ASP A 400 31.33 -22.73 0.72
C ASP A 400 32.32 -21.74 1.38
N PRO A 401 32.12 -21.35 2.66
CA PRO A 401 32.97 -20.38 3.35
C PRO A 401 34.40 -20.89 3.62
N VAL A 402 34.63 -22.20 3.53
CA VAL A 402 35.95 -22.82 3.76
C VAL A 402 36.67 -23.05 2.42
N HIS A 403 36.01 -23.65 1.44
CA HIS A 403 36.65 -24.12 0.22
C HIS A 403 36.59 -23.13 -0.93
N ASP A 404 35.53 -22.30 -1.02
CA ASP A 404 35.33 -21.40 -2.15
C ASP A 404 35.84 -19.97 -1.91
N ILE A 405 36.05 -19.55 -0.65
CA ILE A 405 36.26 -18.14 -0.29
C ILE A 405 37.47 -17.51 -0.98
N TYR A 406 38.59 -18.19 -1.07
CA TYR A 406 39.79 -17.64 -1.72
C TYR A 406 39.62 -17.49 -3.23
N LYS A 407 38.96 -18.46 -3.87
CA LYS A 407 38.63 -18.39 -5.28
C LYS A 407 37.60 -17.29 -5.58
N LEU A 408 36.65 -17.09 -4.69
CA LEU A 408 35.65 -16.01 -4.76
C LEU A 408 36.33 -14.65 -4.67
N VAL A 409 37.21 -14.46 -3.69
CA VAL A 409 38.01 -13.22 -3.52
C VAL A 409 38.84 -12.95 -4.78
N ASP A 410 39.53 -13.96 -5.30
CA ASP A 410 40.33 -13.81 -6.53
C ASP A 410 39.47 -13.36 -7.72
N ARG A 411 38.30 -13.99 -7.93
CA ARG A 411 37.36 -13.61 -9.00
C ARG A 411 36.83 -12.19 -8.83
N LEU A 412 36.48 -11.78 -7.64
CA LEU A 412 35.94 -10.45 -7.34
C LEU A 412 37.01 -9.36 -7.53
N LYS A 413 38.28 -9.62 -7.19
CA LYS A 413 39.39 -8.67 -7.33
C LYS A 413 39.83 -8.43 -8.77
N HIS A 414 39.70 -9.43 -9.64
CA HIS A 414 40.15 -9.37 -11.05
C HIS A 414 39.07 -8.83 -12.00
N GLN A 415 38.11 -8.09 -11.48
CA GLN A 415 37.09 -7.42 -12.28
C GLN A 415 36.64 -6.11 -11.60
N THR A 416 36.01 -5.22 -12.37
CA THR A 416 35.52 -3.92 -11.91
C THR A 416 34.03 -3.71 -12.16
N ALA A 417 33.38 -4.71 -12.80
CA ALA A 417 31.98 -4.59 -13.21
C ALA A 417 31.02 -4.62 -12.01
N ILE A 418 31.33 -5.41 -10.99
CA ILE A 418 30.50 -5.55 -9.77
C ILE A 418 31.32 -5.32 -8.51
N ILE A 419 30.64 -4.96 -7.41
CA ILE A 419 31.24 -4.74 -6.09
C ILE A 419 30.42 -5.46 -5.01
N PRO A 420 31.04 -6.24 -4.10
CA PRO A 420 30.35 -6.83 -2.98
C PRO A 420 29.85 -5.75 -2.01
N ARG A 421 28.55 -5.50 -1.99
CA ARG A 421 27.86 -4.58 -1.08
C ARG A 421 27.64 -5.23 0.28
N SER A 422 27.22 -6.48 0.28
CA SER A 422 27.05 -7.27 1.50
C SER A 422 27.48 -8.72 1.31
N VAL A 423 27.67 -9.40 2.44
CA VAL A 423 27.83 -10.85 2.54
C VAL A 423 26.86 -11.39 3.59
N PHE A 424 26.20 -12.50 3.30
CA PHE A 424 25.18 -13.04 4.19
C PHE A 424 25.07 -14.57 4.15
N SER A 425 24.47 -15.11 5.20
CA SER A 425 24.01 -16.48 5.26
C SER A 425 22.59 -16.56 5.84
N HIS A 426 22.13 -17.72 6.23
CA HIS A 426 20.78 -17.92 6.77
C HIS A 426 20.78 -18.98 7.86
N PHE A 427 20.25 -18.64 9.04
CA PHE A 427 20.04 -19.61 10.10
C PHE A 427 18.99 -20.65 9.70
N VAL A 428 19.26 -21.90 10.01
CA VAL A 428 18.37 -23.03 9.75
C VAL A 428 17.35 -23.22 10.87
N GLY A 429 17.79 -23.03 12.13
CA GLY A 429 17.00 -23.35 13.30
C GLY A 429 16.97 -22.24 14.36
N SER A 430 16.99 -20.97 13.95
CA SER A 430 16.89 -19.83 14.88
C SER A 430 15.52 -19.72 15.56
N ASP A 431 14.54 -20.46 15.13
CA ASP A 431 13.18 -20.54 15.67
C ASP A 431 13.04 -21.54 16.84
N SER A 432 14.11 -22.29 17.18
CA SER A 432 14.08 -23.30 18.26
C SER A 432 15.38 -23.37 19.02
N ASP A 433 15.29 -23.30 20.35
CA ASP A 433 16.45 -23.44 21.27
C ASP A 433 17.18 -24.79 21.11
N GLY A 434 16.51 -25.83 20.61
CA GLY A 434 17.09 -27.13 20.32
C GLY A 434 18.17 -27.12 19.25
N PHE A 435 18.33 -26.03 18.49
CA PHE A 435 19.31 -25.87 17.41
C PHE A 435 20.40 -24.82 17.73
N ASP A 436 20.50 -24.35 18.97
CA ASP A 436 21.45 -23.28 19.35
C ASP A 436 22.90 -23.63 19.06
N ASP A 437 23.31 -24.86 19.35
CA ASP A 437 24.68 -25.37 19.07
C ASP A 437 24.94 -25.36 17.54
N PHE A 438 23.98 -25.77 16.73
CA PHE A 438 24.11 -25.74 15.28
C PHE A 438 24.12 -24.31 14.75
N SER A 439 23.28 -23.45 15.29
CA SER A 439 23.24 -22.01 14.94
C SER A 439 24.55 -21.32 15.30
N ALA A 440 25.18 -21.69 16.42
CA ALA A 440 26.52 -21.20 16.81
C ALA A 440 27.60 -21.65 15.81
N GLN A 441 27.55 -22.90 15.34
CA GLN A 441 28.48 -23.43 14.33
C GLN A 441 28.27 -22.70 12.98
N GLN A 442 27.01 -22.49 12.55
CA GLN A 442 26.71 -21.72 11.35
C GLN A 442 27.27 -20.30 11.44
N PHE A 443 27.11 -19.65 12.60
CA PHE A 443 27.58 -18.29 12.81
C PHE A 443 29.11 -18.21 12.77
N ALA A 444 29.83 -19.12 13.42
CA ALA A 444 31.29 -19.18 13.39
C ALA A 444 31.84 -19.37 11.96
N LEU A 445 31.23 -20.27 11.17
CA LEU A 445 31.59 -20.45 9.76
C LEU A 445 31.32 -19.17 8.93
N PHE A 446 30.23 -18.48 9.23
CA PHE A 446 29.90 -17.22 8.56
C PHE A 446 30.91 -16.12 8.93
N GLU A 447 31.26 -15.97 10.21
CA GLU A 447 32.27 -15.00 10.66
C GLU A 447 33.59 -15.24 9.93
N GLU A 448 34.10 -16.46 9.95
CA GLU A 448 35.37 -16.80 9.31
C GLU A 448 35.37 -16.49 7.81
N GLY A 449 34.31 -16.89 7.08
CA GLY A 449 34.19 -16.64 5.64
C GLY A 449 34.02 -15.16 5.31
N SER A 450 33.17 -14.44 6.05
CA SER A 450 32.91 -13.02 5.84
C SER A 450 34.11 -12.14 6.20
N GLU A 451 34.89 -12.48 7.22
CA GLU A 451 36.13 -11.77 7.59
C GLU A 451 37.21 -11.91 6.51
N LYS A 452 37.38 -13.11 5.95
CA LYS A 452 38.30 -13.36 4.83
C LYS A 452 37.89 -12.53 3.61
N LEU A 453 36.58 -12.44 3.32
CA LEU A 453 36.08 -11.59 2.24
C LEU A 453 36.34 -10.11 2.54
N GLN A 454 35.99 -9.62 3.74
CA GLN A 454 36.23 -8.22 4.14
C GLN A 454 37.70 -7.83 4.07
N ALA A 455 38.60 -8.68 4.54
CA ALA A 455 40.05 -8.44 4.53
C ALA A 455 40.63 -8.22 3.11
N ALA A 456 39.90 -8.67 2.09
CA ALA A 456 40.32 -8.56 0.70
C ALA A 456 39.93 -7.21 0.05
N PHE A 457 39.07 -6.41 0.68
CA PHE A 457 38.53 -5.16 0.14
C PHE A 457 38.70 -4.01 1.15
N SER A 458 38.91 -2.81 0.62
CA SER A 458 39.10 -1.59 1.42
C SER A 458 37.78 -0.94 1.86
N HIS A 459 36.68 -1.19 1.14
CA HIS A 459 35.35 -0.71 1.51
C HIS A 459 34.70 -1.67 2.50
N HIS A 460 33.80 -1.16 3.32
CA HIS A 460 33.03 -1.98 4.25
C HIS A 460 32.00 -2.83 3.49
N ILE A 461 32.02 -4.13 3.72
CA ILE A 461 31.05 -5.11 3.20
C ILE A 461 30.09 -5.41 4.34
N LEU A 462 28.81 -5.05 4.17
CA LEU A 462 27.78 -5.27 5.19
C LEU A 462 27.57 -6.75 5.44
N ARG A 463 27.58 -7.16 6.71
CA ARG A 463 27.41 -8.57 7.12
C ARG A 463 26.05 -8.79 7.74
N HIS A 464 25.35 -9.86 7.35
CA HIS A 464 24.04 -10.19 7.92
C HIS A 464 23.72 -11.69 7.90
N MET A 465 23.10 -12.16 8.97
CA MET A 465 22.69 -13.56 9.09
C MET A 465 21.28 -13.72 9.66
N ASP A 466 20.87 -12.88 10.62
CA ASP A 466 19.59 -12.98 11.31
C ASP A 466 18.39 -12.86 10.35
N ASN A 467 17.44 -13.78 10.55
CA ASN A 467 16.06 -13.70 10.06
C ASN A 467 15.15 -13.20 11.22
N SER A 468 13.83 -13.19 11.04
CA SER A 468 12.90 -12.72 12.08
C SER A 468 13.10 -13.40 13.44
N ALA A 469 13.28 -14.71 13.48
CA ALA A 469 13.56 -15.43 14.72
C ALA A 469 14.92 -15.07 15.32
N GLY A 470 15.96 -14.97 14.49
CA GLY A 470 17.31 -14.63 14.94
C GLY A 470 17.40 -13.25 15.56
N ILE A 471 16.59 -12.28 15.12
CA ILE A 471 16.58 -10.91 15.69
C ILE A 471 16.26 -10.93 17.19
N GLU A 472 15.31 -11.74 17.62
CA GLU A 472 14.95 -11.89 19.03
C GLU A 472 15.85 -12.89 19.76
N HIS A 473 16.19 -13.99 19.10
CA HIS A 473 16.91 -15.11 19.71
C HIS A 473 18.40 -14.83 19.92
N PHE A 474 19.03 -14.13 18.96
CA PHE A 474 20.48 -13.88 18.95
C PHE A 474 20.82 -12.39 18.85
N PRO A 475 20.42 -11.55 19.82
CA PRO A 475 20.61 -10.10 19.73
C PRO A 475 22.08 -9.67 19.63
N GLU A 476 23.01 -10.54 20.03
CA GLU A 476 24.46 -10.32 19.88
C GLU A 476 24.98 -10.56 18.45
N ARG A 477 24.22 -11.29 17.58
CA ARG A 477 24.64 -11.71 16.23
C ARG A 477 24.09 -10.85 15.10
N GLN A 478 23.49 -9.70 15.41
CA GLN A 478 22.82 -8.81 14.44
C GLN A 478 23.76 -8.29 13.34
N MET A 479 25.04 -8.10 13.65
CA MET A 479 26.03 -7.52 12.73
C MET A 479 25.57 -6.17 12.12
N ASP A 480 25.74 -5.97 10.80
CA ASP A 480 25.39 -4.71 10.13
C ASP A 480 23.93 -4.64 9.69
N MET A 481 23.28 -5.81 9.46
CA MET A 481 21.88 -5.85 8.99
C MET A 481 21.15 -7.08 9.53
N CYS A 482 19.81 -6.95 9.65
CA CYS A 482 18.89 -8.06 9.93
C CYS A 482 17.80 -8.13 8.87
N ARG A 483 17.27 -9.34 8.62
CA ARG A 483 16.23 -9.57 7.60
C ARG A 483 14.91 -9.94 8.28
N LEU A 484 13.95 -9.00 8.24
CA LEU A 484 12.62 -9.16 8.78
C LEU A 484 11.68 -9.79 7.73
N GLY A 485 11.17 -10.97 8.00
CA GLY A 485 10.22 -11.71 7.16
C GLY A 485 8.87 -11.85 7.83
N LEU A 486 8.51 -13.03 8.32
CA LEU A 486 7.18 -13.36 8.86
C LEU A 486 6.75 -12.44 10.01
N GLY A 487 7.70 -12.03 10.85
CA GLY A 487 7.43 -11.09 11.94
C GLY A 487 6.84 -9.76 11.48
N LEU A 488 7.20 -9.27 10.29
CA LEU A 488 6.60 -8.07 9.70
C LEU A 488 5.08 -8.24 9.47
N TYR A 489 4.66 -9.46 9.13
CA TYR A 489 3.26 -9.82 8.86
C TYR A 489 2.51 -10.31 10.10
N GLY A 490 3.10 -10.11 11.27
CA GLY A 490 2.44 -10.25 12.56
C GLY A 490 2.50 -11.62 13.21
N VAL A 491 3.31 -12.54 12.70
CA VAL A 491 3.51 -13.86 13.31
C VAL A 491 4.95 -14.01 13.78
N ASP A 492 5.14 -14.24 15.07
CA ASP A 492 6.44 -14.58 15.62
C ASP A 492 6.82 -16.01 15.20
N PRO A 493 7.94 -16.21 14.50
CA PRO A 493 8.31 -17.54 13.99
C PRO A 493 8.81 -18.50 15.07
N ARG A 494 9.05 -18.07 16.32
CA ARG A 494 9.54 -18.93 17.41
C ARG A 494 8.43 -19.73 18.08
N ASP A 495 7.31 -19.09 18.35
CA ASP A 495 6.19 -19.67 19.10
C ASP A 495 4.85 -19.58 18.39
N ASN A 496 4.83 -19.08 17.14
CA ASN A 496 3.62 -18.78 16.37
C ASN A 496 2.66 -17.78 17.05
N ARG A 497 3.17 -16.98 17.99
CA ARG A 497 2.43 -15.91 18.64
C ARG A 497 2.09 -14.82 17.62
N ILE A 498 0.88 -14.30 17.72
CA ILE A 498 0.48 -13.10 16.95
C ILE A 498 1.03 -11.86 17.67
N ILE A 499 1.77 -11.03 16.94
CA ILE A 499 2.29 -9.73 17.41
C ILE A 499 1.18 -8.70 17.18
N ASN A 500 0.96 -8.28 15.91
CA ASN A 500 -0.20 -7.51 15.50
C ASN A 500 -0.71 -8.06 14.17
N THR A 501 -2.01 -8.30 14.05
CA THR A 501 -2.62 -8.89 12.85
C THR A 501 -2.56 -7.90 11.68
N VAL A 502 -1.83 -8.27 10.64
CA VAL A 502 -1.71 -7.47 9.40
C VAL A 502 -2.82 -7.79 8.43
N SER A 503 -3.09 -9.07 8.20
CA SER A 503 -4.02 -9.54 7.17
C SER A 503 -5.23 -10.23 7.77
N THR A 504 -6.44 -9.83 7.34
CA THR A 504 -7.71 -10.44 7.71
C THR A 504 -8.48 -10.83 6.45
N LEU A 505 -8.66 -12.12 6.22
CA LEU A 505 -9.43 -12.65 5.09
C LEU A 505 -10.90 -12.81 5.47
N LYS A 506 -11.77 -12.09 4.79
CA LYS A 506 -13.21 -12.04 5.06
C LYS A 506 -14.03 -12.36 3.83
N THR A 507 -15.23 -12.89 4.07
CA THR A 507 -16.25 -13.11 3.06
C THR A 507 -17.64 -12.92 3.68
N THR A 508 -18.72 -13.28 2.98
CA THR A 508 -20.11 -13.15 3.46
C THR A 508 -20.89 -14.44 3.29
N ILE A 509 -22.00 -14.57 3.98
CA ILE A 509 -22.95 -15.68 3.76
C ILE A 509 -23.78 -15.38 2.51
N LEU A 510 -23.70 -16.25 1.49
CA LEU A 510 -24.50 -16.14 0.26
C LEU A 510 -25.92 -16.66 0.44
N GLN A 511 -26.04 -17.83 1.06
CA GLN A 511 -27.32 -18.54 1.20
C GLN A 511 -27.29 -19.47 2.39
N MET A 512 -28.42 -19.59 3.06
CA MET A 512 -28.65 -20.55 4.15
C MET A 512 -29.70 -21.60 3.77
N ARG A 513 -29.46 -22.85 4.19
CA ARG A 513 -30.39 -23.97 3.92
C ARG A 513 -30.54 -24.87 5.15
N ASN A 514 -31.77 -25.26 5.43
CA ASN A 514 -32.04 -26.34 6.35
C ASN A 514 -31.76 -27.71 5.68
N VAL A 515 -30.93 -28.51 6.29
CA VAL A 515 -30.54 -29.85 5.81
C VAL A 515 -30.89 -30.85 6.88
N PRO A 516 -31.78 -31.82 6.59
CA PRO A 516 -32.23 -32.81 7.58
C PRO A 516 -31.15 -33.82 7.95
N ALA A 517 -31.26 -34.38 9.15
CA ALA A 517 -30.40 -35.49 9.59
C ALA A 517 -30.42 -36.66 8.60
N GLY A 518 -29.26 -37.26 8.35
CA GLY A 518 -29.06 -38.35 7.38
C GLY A 518 -28.80 -37.91 5.95
N ASP A 519 -28.95 -36.63 5.62
CA ASP A 519 -28.60 -36.08 4.32
C ASP A 519 -27.08 -35.74 4.23
N THR A 520 -26.64 -35.25 3.09
CA THR A 520 -25.22 -34.98 2.83
C THR A 520 -24.99 -33.66 2.10
N VAL A 521 -23.83 -33.01 2.36
CA VAL A 521 -23.44 -31.76 1.78
C VAL A 521 -22.17 -31.89 0.92
N GLY A 522 -22.15 -31.24 -0.25
CA GLY A 522 -21.00 -31.09 -1.12
C GLY A 522 -20.63 -32.30 -1.95
N TYR A 523 -19.51 -32.17 -2.69
CA TYR A 523 -19.04 -33.20 -3.63
C TYR A 523 -18.76 -34.55 -2.97
N SER A 524 -19.06 -35.62 -3.70
CA SER A 524 -18.92 -37.02 -3.26
C SER A 524 -19.68 -37.33 -1.98
N ARG A 525 -20.66 -36.52 -1.62
CA ARG A 525 -21.51 -36.68 -0.43
C ARG A 525 -20.69 -36.87 0.86
N LYS A 526 -19.56 -36.13 0.97
CA LYS A 526 -18.60 -36.26 2.09
C LYS A 526 -19.08 -35.58 3.37
N GLY A 527 -19.84 -34.48 3.28
CA GLY A 527 -20.39 -33.76 4.44
C GLY A 527 -21.62 -34.52 4.99
N LYS A 528 -21.43 -35.40 5.95
CA LYS A 528 -22.53 -36.12 6.61
C LYS A 528 -23.22 -35.21 7.62
N ILE A 529 -24.53 -35.18 7.61
CA ILE A 529 -25.37 -34.42 8.52
C ILE A 529 -26.01 -35.39 9.52
N GLU A 530 -25.62 -35.28 10.79
CA GLU A 530 -26.04 -36.20 11.85
C GLU A 530 -27.29 -35.73 12.61
N ARG A 531 -27.57 -34.42 12.57
CA ARG A 531 -28.76 -33.76 13.12
C ARG A 531 -29.32 -32.76 12.13
N ASP A 532 -30.60 -32.39 12.28
CA ASP A 532 -31.15 -31.28 11.50
C ASP A 532 -30.26 -30.06 11.66
N SER A 533 -29.74 -29.55 10.55
CA SER A 533 -28.67 -28.52 10.53
C SER A 533 -29.00 -27.38 9.58
N VAL A 534 -28.49 -26.19 9.91
CA VAL A 534 -28.49 -25.04 9.02
C VAL A 534 -27.09 -24.92 8.39
N ILE A 535 -27.01 -25.06 7.08
CA ILE A 535 -25.78 -24.99 6.32
C ILE A 535 -25.75 -23.69 5.52
N ALA A 536 -24.70 -22.89 5.69
CA ALA A 536 -24.48 -21.67 4.93
C ALA A 536 -23.42 -21.88 3.83
N ALA A 537 -23.68 -21.32 2.65
CA ALA A 537 -22.72 -21.23 1.54
C ALA A 537 -22.01 -19.89 1.58
N ILE A 538 -20.69 -19.91 1.44
CA ILE A 538 -19.83 -18.72 1.42
C ILE A 538 -19.00 -18.65 0.13
N PRO A 539 -18.81 -17.46 -0.52
CA PRO A 539 -18.17 -17.32 -1.82
C PRO A 539 -16.63 -17.30 -1.72
N ILE A 540 -16.07 -18.34 -1.13
CA ILE A 540 -14.63 -18.58 -1.08
C ILE A 540 -14.34 -20.06 -1.25
N GLY A 541 -13.36 -20.37 -2.09
CA GLY A 541 -12.94 -21.73 -2.32
C GLY A 541 -11.40 -21.86 -2.48
N TYR A 542 -10.96 -23.04 -2.96
CA TYR A 542 -9.51 -23.26 -3.08
C TYR A 542 -8.85 -22.41 -4.18
N ALA A 543 -9.60 -21.87 -5.13
CA ALA A 543 -9.08 -20.92 -6.12
C ALA A 543 -8.85 -19.52 -5.54
N ASP A 544 -9.42 -19.22 -4.35
CA ASP A 544 -9.18 -17.99 -3.60
C ASP A 544 -8.06 -18.14 -2.57
N GLY A 545 -7.64 -19.38 -2.29
CA GLY A 545 -6.61 -19.70 -1.30
C GLY A 545 -7.13 -20.46 -0.07
N LEU A 546 -8.45 -20.76 0.01
CA LEU A 546 -8.98 -21.58 1.08
C LEU A 546 -8.60 -23.06 0.87
N ASN A 547 -7.63 -23.54 1.63
CA ASN A 547 -7.09 -24.89 1.44
C ASN A 547 -8.16 -25.97 1.60
N ARG A 548 -8.19 -26.90 0.65
CA ARG A 548 -9.20 -27.95 0.58
C ARG A 548 -9.17 -28.93 1.77
N HIS A 549 -8.02 -29.07 2.45
CA HIS A 549 -7.87 -29.92 3.64
C HIS A 549 -8.63 -29.37 4.86
N LEU A 550 -9.01 -28.09 4.88
CA LEU A 550 -9.88 -27.52 5.92
C LEU A 550 -11.31 -28.06 5.87
N GLY A 551 -11.74 -28.67 4.75
CA GLY A 551 -13.06 -29.28 4.60
C GLY A 551 -13.32 -30.46 5.54
N ASN A 552 -14.54 -30.98 5.54
CA ASN A 552 -14.96 -32.15 6.33
C ASN A 552 -14.69 -31.97 7.85
N ARG A 553 -14.93 -30.78 8.39
CA ARG A 553 -14.80 -30.42 9.83
C ARG A 553 -13.35 -30.41 10.34
N HIS A 554 -12.30 -30.41 9.46
CA HIS A 554 -10.91 -30.26 9.91
C HIS A 554 -10.60 -28.81 10.29
N GLY A 555 -11.21 -27.84 9.62
CA GLY A 555 -11.10 -26.43 9.95
C GLY A 555 -12.45 -25.77 10.20
N TYR A 556 -12.38 -24.51 10.62
CA TYR A 556 -13.53 -23.66 10.86
C TYR A 556 -13.22 -22.20 10.48
N CYS A 557 -14.25 -21.39 10.32
CA CYS A 557 -14.20 -19.94 10.21
C CYS A 557 -14.99 -19.31 11.36
N MET A 558 -15.00 -17.98 11.46
CA MET A 558 -15.77 -17.26 12.48
C MET A 558 -16.97 -16.57 11.85
N VAL A 559 -18.13 -16.75 12.44
CA VAL A 559 -19.38 -16.07 12.09
C VAL A 559 -19.94 -15.46 13.37
N ASN A 560 -20.11 -14.13 13.40
CA ASN A 560 -20.62 -13.42 14.59
C ASN A 560 -19.88 -13.81 15.89
N GLY A 561 -18.54 -13.95 15.82
CA GLY A 561 -17.69 -14.33 16.95
C GLY A 561 -17.76 -15.81 17.37
N GLN A 562 -18.44 -16.68 16.61
CA GLN A 562 -18.59 -18.10 16.89
C GLN A 562 -17.96 -18.97 15.80
N LYS A 563 -17.48 -20.16 16.17
CA LYS A 563 -16.83 -21.11 15.26
C LYS A 563 -17.84 -21.85 14.40
N ALA A 564 -17.73 -21.72 13.08
CA ALA A 564 -18.50 -22.43 12.08
C ALA A 564 -17.60 -23.41 11.32
N ALA A 565 -17.81 -24.73 11.51
CA ALA A 565 -16.99 -25.75 10.86
C ALA A 565 -17.31 -25.88 9.37
N TYR A 566 -16.26 -26.11 8.54
CA TYR A 566 -16.48 -26.43 7.12
C TYR A 566 -17.08 -27.81 6.96
N VAL A 567 -18.18 -27.92 6.18
CA VAL A 567 -18.92 -29.15 5.94
C VAL A 567 -18.75 -29.63 4.51
N GLY A 568 -18.38 -30.89 4.35
CA GLY A 568 -18.07 -31.48 3.05
C GLY A 568 -16.76 -30.97 2.45
N ASN A 569 -16.54 -31.28 1.18
CA ASN A 569 -15.36 -30.83 0.47
C ASN A 569 -15.50 -29.35 0.10
N ILE A 570 -14.45 -28.54 0.34
CA ILE A 570 -14.35 -27.18 -0.18
C ILE A 570 -14.32 -27.24 -1.70
N CYS A 571 -15.14 -26.43 -2.37
CA CYS A 571 -15.23 -26.33 -3.82
C CYS A 571 -14.21 -25.32 -4.37
N MET A 572 -14.20 -25.11 -5.70
CA MET A 572 -13.30 -24.15 -6.34
C MET A 572 -13.56 -22.72 -5.86
N ASP A 573 -14.83 -22.31 -5.82
CA ASP A 573 -15.26 -20.93 -5.61
C ASP A 573 -16.22 -20.76 -4.41
N VAL A 574 -16.63 -21.84 -3.77
CA VAL A 574 -17.62 -21.85 -2.68
C VAL A 574 -17.24 -22.88 -1.62
N ALA A 575 -17.46 -22.55 -0.36
CA ALA A 575 -17.41 -23.50 0.74
C ALA A 575 -18.73 -23.50 1.51
N MET A 576 -19.03 -24.60 2.22
CA MET A 576 -20.19 -24.75 3.07
C MET A 576 -19.74 -24.84 4.52
N ILE A 577 -20.48 -24.16 5.40
CA ILE A 577 -20.19 -24.08 6.83
C ILE A 577 -21.45 -24.41 7.63
N ASP A 578 -21.27 -25.04 8.80
CA ASP A 578 -22.35 -25.37 9.73
C ASP A 578 -22.60 -24.18 10.65
N VAL A 579 -23.77 -23.57 10.51
CA VAL A 579 -24.21 -22.42 11.32
C VAL A 579 -25.46 -22.76 12.16
N THR A 580 -25.70 -24.02 12.43
CA THR A 580 -26.93 -24.52 13.11
C THR A 580 -27.20 -23.80 14.43
N ASP A 581 -26.15 -23.59 15.22
CA ASP A 581 -26.27 -22.99 16.57
C ASP A 581 -25.81 -21.52 16.60
N ILE A 582 -25.60 -20.91 15.43
CA ILE A 582 -25.06 -19.53 15.29
C ILE A 582 -26.19 -18.61 14.81
N PRO A 583 -26.57 -17.59 15.58
CA PRO A 583 -27.49 -16.57 15.12
C PRO A 583 -26.86 -15.77 13.98
N CYS A 584 -27.28 -15.98 12.75
CA CYS A 584 -26.78 -15.29 11.56
C CYS A 584 -27.83 -15.29 10.44
N GLN A 585 -27.56 -14.47 9.41
CA GLN A 585 -28.42 -14.32 8.24
C GLN A 585 -27.57 -14.19 6.97
N GLU A 586 -28.20 -14.31 5.81
CA GLU A 586 -27.56 -14.03 4.51
C GLU A 586 -27.03 -12.59 4.46
N GLY A 587 -25.78 -12.42 4.02
CA GLY A 587 -25.05 -11.15 4.03
C GLY A 587 -24.16 -10.92 5.26
N ASP A 588 -24.30 -11.72 6.33
CA ASP A 588 -23.43 -11.60 7.50
C ASP A 588 -21.97 -11.93 7.14
N GLN A 589 -21.04 -11.24 7.81
CA GLN A 589 -19.62 -11.39 7.58
C GLN A 589 -19.08 -12.69 8.16
N VAL A 590 -18.15 -13.29 7.43
CA VAL A 590 -17.44 -14.51 7.82
C VAL A 590 -15.93 -14.21 7.79
N GLU A 591 -15.24 -14.37 8.90
CA GLU A 591 -13.78 -14.26 8.99
C GLU A 591 -13.15 -15.64 8.79
N ILE A 592 -12.30 -15.75 7.77
CA ILE A 592 -11.59 -16.99 7.42
C ILE A 592 -10.31 -17.12 8.25
N PHE A 593 -9.55 -16.04 8.36
CA PHE A 593 -8.48 -15.82 9.32
C PHE A 593 -8.28 -14.31 9.55
N GLY A 594 -7.76 -13.94 10.70
CA GLY A 594 -7.54 -12.54 11.03
C GLY A 594 -7.41 -12.30 12.54
N GLU A 595 -8.09 -11.28 13.01
CA GLU A 595 -8.00 -10.85 14.41
C GLU A 595 -8.64 -11.86 15.38
N HIS A 596 -9.79 -12.46 15.02
CA HIS A 596 -10.53 -13.40 15.87
C HIS A 596 -10.20 -14.87 15.57
N LEU A 597 -9.55 -15.12 14.44
CA LEU A 597 -9.08 -16.45 14.04
C LEU A 597 -7.66 -16.35 13.50
N PRO A 598 -6.63 -16.50 14.35
CA PRO A 598 -5.25 -16.43 13.92
C PRO A 598 -4.92 -17.36 12.75
N VAL A 599 -4.11 -16.88 11.80
CA VAL A 599 -3.70 -17.66 10.62
C VAL A 599 -2.99 -18.97 11.02
N THR A 600 -2.35 -18.99 12.18
CA THR A 600 -1.68 -20.16 12.77
C THR A 600 -2.64 -21.32 13.03
N VAL A 601 -3.91 -21.04 13.40
CA VAL A 601 -4.93 -22.07 13.58
C VAL A 601 -5.23 -22.79 12.25
N LEU A 602 -5.22 -22.07 11.13
CA LEU A 602 -5.44 -22.67 9.82
C LEU A 602 -4.23 -23.50 9.38
N SER A 603 -3.01 -22.97 9.58
CA SER A 603 -1.79 -23.71 9.25
C SER A 603 -1.67 -25.01 10.03
N ASP A 604 -1.96 -24.98 11.34
CA ASP A 604 -1.94 -26.16 12.19
C ASP A 604 -2.97 -27.21 11.76
N ALA A 605 -4.19 -26.77 11.39
CA ALA A 605 -5.27 -27.67 10.95
C ALA A 605 -4.94 -28.44 9.66
N ILE A 606 -4.01 -27.97 8.85
CA ILE A 606 -3.61 -28.59 7.57
C ILE A 606 -2.14 -29.03 7.54
N ASP A 607 -1.49 -29.08 8.73
CA ASP A 607 -0.09 -29.51 8.91
C ASP A 607 0.88 -28.73 8.00
N THR A 608 0.82 -27.39 8.07
CA THR A 608 1.70 -26.48 7.33
C THR A 608 2.10 -25.28 8.18
N ILE A 609 2.73 -24.29 7.56
CA ILE A 609 3.25 -23.08 8.19
C ILE A 609 2.43 -21.83 7.78
N PRO A 610 2.36 -20.80 8.63
CA PRO A 610 1.64 -19.55 8.34
C PRO A 610 2.02 -18.90 7.00
N TYR A 611 3.28 -19.03 6.58
CA TYR A 611 3.76 -18.54 5.27
C TYR A 611 2.92 -19.07 4.10
N GLU A 612 2.62 -20.37 4.08
CA GLU A 612 1.87 -20.99 2.99
C GLU A 612 0.43 -20.52 2.96
N VAL A 613 -0.20 -20.37 4.12
CA VAL A 613 -1.57 -19.86 4.21
C VAL A 613 -1.66 -18.42 3.71
N LEU A 614 -0.75 -17.53 4.16
CA LEU A 614 -0.71 -16.12 3.75
C LEU A 614 -0.44 -15.98 2.24
N THR A 615 0.60 -16.64 1.73
CA THR A 615 0.98 -16.56 0.31
C THR A 615 0.01 -17.28 -0.61
N GLY A 616 -0.82 -18.16 -0.06
CA GLY A 616 -1.87 -18.89 -0.77
C GLY A 616 -3.08 -18.03 -1.16
N VAL A 617 -3.26 -16.84 -0.57
CA VAL A 617 -4.37 -15.95 -0.93
C VAL A 617 -4.20 -15.46 -2.36
N SER A 618 -5.12 -15.89 -3.24
CA SER A 618 -5.06 -15.62 -4.67
C SER A 618 -5.17 -14.12 -4.99
N ASN A 619 -4.54 -13.69 -6.10
CA ASN A 619 -4.62 -12.31 -6.59
C ASN A 619 -6.03 -11.89 -7.02
N ARG A 620 -6.97 -12.82 -7.20
CA ARG A 620 -8.37 -12.50 -7.47
C ARG A 620 -9.14 -12.02 -6.23
N VAL A 621 -8.63 -12.30 -5.02
CA VAL A 621 -9.14 -11.71 -3.77
C VAL A 621 -8.68 -10.25 -3.71
N LYS A 622 -9.63 -9.31 -3.60
CA LYS A 622 -9.31 -7.88 -3.53
C LYS A 622 -8.62 -7.56 -2.21
N ARG A 623 -7.47 -6.86 -2.27
CA ARG A 623 -6.81 -6.29 -1.09
C ARG A 623 -7.44 -4.94 -0.78
N VAL A 624 -7.75 -4.71 0.48
CA VAL A 624 -8.29 -3.45 1.00
C VAL A 624 -7.36 -2.98 2.10
N TYR A 625 -6.68 -1.87 1.85
CA TYR A 625 -5.70 -1.33 2.79
C TYR A 625 -6.35 -0.28 3.66
N PHE A 626 -6.01 -0.28 4.94
CA PHE A 626 -6.42 0.77 5.86
C PHE A 626 -5.26 1.18 6.78
N GLN A 627 -5.28 2.47 7.11
CA GLN A 627 -4.33 3.10 8.00
C GLN A 627 -5.11 4.12 8.83
N ASP A 628 -5.15 3.95 10.16
CA ASP A 628 -5.86 4.84 11.09
C ASP A 628 -5.13 6.17 11.32
#